data_1dd806b81e1b18ec51e6b369584c8eb4
#
_entry.id   1dd806b81e1b18ec51e6b369584c8eb4
#
_cell.length_a   1.000
_cell.length_b   1.000
_cell.length_c   1.000
_cell.angle_alpha   90.00
_cell.angle_beta   90.00
_cell.angle_gamma   90.00
#
_symmetry.space_group_name_H-M   'P 1'
#
loop_
_entity.id
_entity.type
_entity.pdbx_description
1 polymer ?
#
loop_
_entity_poly.entity_id
_entity_poly.type
_entity_poly.pdbx_seq_one_letter_code
_entity_poly.pdbx_strand_id
1 'polypeptide(L)'
;MSEESRSPNLQSLPSRLRVAGVSWGVRPISHVDQFFEHLTTLVKGSHAQEAKLIVLPELFQVELLSLIGDGPEEAVVGHLLPFCDQIDLRLKELASELGVWIIGGSHLRPSPAGPINVATIAWPSGDLFYQPKNCRTMWEREPWRLAPKTGLTSFPDRKLGVLVCYDSEFPEGARALAEHGTELLCVPSYCESQHGYQRVGWSCQARAIENEIFVVQTSLVGPIERFSLGTGYGRSSIIAPSKAPFPDSAILAQSALNVEGIAVAEIDFSALATCRASGDARPWSDRHTSEWRVSK
;
A
#
# COMPACT_ATOMS: atom_id res chain seq x y z
N MET A 1 -32.03 27.17 -7.65
CA MET A 1 -32.19 25.89 -6.93
C MET A 1 -30.82 25.24 -6.96
N SER A 2 -30.08 25.36 -5.87
CA SER A 2 -28.74 24.81 -5.71
C SER A 2 -28.85 23.29 -5.53
N GLU A 3 -28.22 22.52 -6.40
CA GLU A 3 -27.98 21.12 -6.17
C GLU A 3 -27.04 20.99 -4.96
N GLU A 4 -27.60 20.69 -3.81
CA GLU A 4 -26.83 20.18 -2.68
C GLU A 4 -26.20 18.87 -3.10
N SER A 5 -24.88 18.89 -3.34
CA SER A 5 -24.07 17.69 -3.52
C SER A 5 -24.24 16.82 -2.27
N ARG A 6 -25.01 15.75 -2.37
CA ARG A 6 -25.04 14.69 -1.36
C ARG A 6 -23.62 14.14 -1.22
N SER A 7 -22.95 14.54 -0.16
CA SER A 7 -21.72 13.87 0.26
C SER A 7 -22.02 12.37 0.37
N PRO A 8 -21.27 11.49 -0.30
CA PRO A 8 -21.48 10.05 -0.16
C PRO A 8 -21.38 9.69 1.33
N ASN A 9 -22.24 8.76 1.77
CA ASN A 9 -22.27 8.30 3.15
C ASN A 9 -21.04 7.39 3.37
N LEU A 10 -19.87 8.03 3.55
CA LEU A 10 -18.56 7.39 3.63
C LEU A 10 -18.44 6.76 5.01
N GLN A 11 -18.48 5.42 5.05
CA GLN A 11 -18.27 4.69 6.29
C GLN A 11 -16.84 4.94 6.79
N SER A 12 -16.73 5.54 7.98
CA SER A 12 -15.45 5.67 8.66
C SER A 12 -14.94 4.31 9.14
N LEU A 13 -13.62 4.18 9.23
CA LEU A 13 -13.00 2.99 9.81
C LEU A 13 -13.45 2.81 11.27
N PRO A 14 -13.83 1.59 11.69
CA PRO A 14 -14.22 1.32 13.06
C PRO A 14 -13.02 1.48 14.02
N SER A 15 -13.29 1.61 15.33
CA SER A 15 -12.23 1.72 16.35
C SER A 15 -11.32 0.47 16.40
N ARG A 16 -11.87 -0.69 16.10
CA ARG A 16 -11.14 -1.94 15.89
C ARG A 16 -11.33 -2.42 14.47
N LEU A 17 -10.24 -2.81 13.84
CA LEU A 17 -10.24 -3.18 12.43
C LEU A 17 -9.34 -4.39 12.21
N ARG A 18 -9.89 -5.45 11.63
CA ARG A 18 -9.09 -6.58 11.18
C ARG A 18 -8.53 -6.29 9.80
N VAL A 19 -7.20 -6.28 9.70
CA VAL A 19 -6.46 -5.84 8.51
C VAL A 19 -5.70 -7.03 7.93
N ALA A 20 -5.68 -7.13 6.61
CA ALA A 20 -4.88 -8.10 5.87
C ALA A 20 -3.85 -7.41 4.97
N GLY A 21 -2.59 -7.83 5.08
CA GLY A 21 -1.52 -7.51 4.14
C GLY A 21 -1.21 -8.72 3.26
N VAL A 22 -1.30 -8.56 1.95
CA VAL A 22 -1.13 -9.65 0.98
C VAL A 22 0.29 -9.63 0.41
N SER A 23 0.99 -10.77 0.51
CA SER A 23 2.15 -11.09 -0.33
C SER A 23 1.65 -11.76 -1.60
N TRP A 24 1.71 -11.07 -2.72
CA TRP A 24 1.27 -11.57 -4.01
C TRP A 24 2.39 -12.36 -4.68
N GLY A 25 2.18 -13.66 -4.89
CA GLY A 25 3.13 -14.51 -5.60
C GLY A 25 2.93 -14.40 -7.12
N VAL A 26 3.88 -13.77 -7.80
CA VAL A 26 3.84 -13.73 -9.27
C VAL A 26 3.99 -15.14 -9.83
N ARG A 27 3.11 -15.50 -10.74
CA ARG A 27 3.08 -16.82 -11.38
C ARG A 27 2.87 -16.69 -12.89
N PRO A 28 3.31 -17.66 -13.67
CA PRO A 28 2.99 -17.67 -15.09
C PRO A 28 1.49 -17.92 -15.29
N ILE A 29 0.87 -17.11 -16.14
CA ILE A 29 -0.51 -17.24 -16.57
C ILE A 29 -0.59 -17.34 -18.08
N SER A 30 -1.62 -18.00 -18.63
CA SER A 30 -1.87 -18.17 -20.06
C SER A 30 -3.11 -17.42 -20.57
N HIS A 31 -3.94 -16.92 -19.65
CA HIS A 31 -5.15 -16.15 -19.95
C HIS A 31 -5.34 -15.03 -18.90
N VAL A 32 -5.87 -13.90 -19.33
CA VAL A 32 -6.11 -12.74 -18.46
C VAL A 32 -7.07 -13.07 -17.30
N ASP A 33 -8.02 -13.96 -17.51
CA ASP A 33 -8.97 -14.39 -16.48
C ASP A 33 -8.25 -15.00 -15.26
N GLN A 34 -7.13 -15.69 -15.46
CA GLN A 34 -6.34 -16.26 -14.36
C GLN A 34 -5.75 -15.19 -13.43
N PHE A 35 -5.40 -14.01 -13.97
CA PHE A 35 -5.00 -12.87 -13.15
C PHE A 35 -6.17 -12.35 -12.30
N PHE A 36 -7.35 -12.18 -12.88
CA PHE A 36 -8.53 -11.71 -12.14
C PHE A 36 -9.07 -12.76 -11.16
N GLU A 37 -8.92 -14.04 -11.46
CA GLU A 37 -9.20 -15.13 -10.52
C GLU A 37 -8.22 -15.11 -9.34
N HIS A 38 -6.93 -14.84 -9.60
CA HIS A 38 -5.91 -14.71 -8.58
C HIS A 38 -6.20 -13.54 -7.64
N LEU A 39 -6.45 -12.36 -8.21
CA LEU A 39 -6.89 -11.18 -7.46
C LEU A 39 -8.10 -11.50 -6.57
N THR A 40 -9.11 -12.14 -7.16
CA THR A 40 -10.33 -12.52 -6.45
C THR A 40 -10.06 -13.51 -5.31
N THR A 41 -9.20 -14.51 -5.55
CA THR A 41 -8.84 -15.54 -4.58
C THR A 41 -8.14 -14.93 -3.37
N LEU A 42 -7.17 -14.04 -3.58
CA LEU A 42 -6.44 -13.39 -2.49
C LEU A 42 -7.33 -12.44 -1.68
N VAL A 43 -8.20 -11.68 -2.34
CA VAL A 43 -9.14 -10.78 -1.67
C VAL A 43 -10.19 -11.58 -0.88
N LYS A 44 -10.81 -12.60 -1.49
CA LYS A 44 -11.78 -13.48 -0.80
C LYS A 44 -11.12 -14.30 0.32
N GLY A 45 -9.88 -14.75 0.12
CA GLY A 45 -9.09 -15.44 1.15
C GLY A 45 -8.77 -14.56 2.35
N SER A 46 -8.52 -13.27 2.13
CA SER A 46 -8.37 -12.26 3.19
C SER A 46 -9.69 -12.02 3.91
N HIS A 47 -10.79 -11.86 3.17
CA HIS A 47 -12.14 -11.69 3.74
C HIS A 47 -12.59 -12.90 4.55
N ALA A 48 -12.28 -14.12 4.11
CA ALA A 48 -12.58 -15.34 4.84
C ALA A 48 -11.86 -15.44 6.20
N GLN A 49 -10.77 -14.69 6.37
CA GLN A 49 -10.08 -14.48 7.65
C GLN A 49 -10.63 -13.26 8.41
N GLU A 50 -11.84 -12.82 8.06
CA GLU A 50 -12.58 -11.71 8.67
C GLU A 50 -11.92 -10.32 8.47
N ALA A 51 -10.95 -10.19 7.55
CA ALA A 51 -10.36 -8.88 7.24
C ALA A 51 -11.41 -7.94 6.66
N LYS A 52 -11.42 -6.70 7.15
CA LYS A 52 -12.27 -5.61 6.67
C LYS A 52 -11.49 -4.59 5.86
N LEU A 53 -10.17 -4.52 6.02
CA LEU A 53 -9.26 -3.75 5.16
C LEU A 53 -8.21 -4.70 4.61
N ILE A 54 -8.04 -4.69 3.29
CA ILE A 54 -7.13 -5.59 2.56
C ILE A 54 -6.17 -4.73 1.77
N VAL A 55 -4.86 -4.99 1.91
CA VAL A 55 -3.81 -4.25 1.22
C VAL A 55 -3.07 -5.19 0.28
N LEU A 56 -3.08 -4.88 -1.02
CA LEU A 56 -2.36 -5.57 -2.08
C LEU A 56 -1.00 -4.89 -2.33
N PRO A 57 -0.02 -5.55 -2.98
CA PRO A 57 1.29 -4.97 -3.20
C PRO A 57 1.36 -4.04 -4.43
N GLU A 58 2.47 -3.33 -4.54
CA GLU A 58 2.80 -2.49 -5.69
C GLU A 58 2.97 -3.32 -6.96
N LEU A 59 2.46 -2.79 -8.08
CA LEU A 59 2.67 -3.29 -9.44
C LEU A 59 2.29 -4.78 -9.65
N PHE A 60 1.36 -5.32 -8.86
CA PHE A 60 0.94 -6.72 -8.97
C PHE A 60 0.45 -7.10 -10.38
N GLN A 61 0.07 -6.11 -11.20
CA GLN A 61 -0.28 -6.29 -12.61
C GLN A 61 0.85 -6.83 -13.49
N VAL A 62 2.12 -6.82 -13.02
CA VAL A 62 3.25 -7.38 -13.79
C VAL A 62 3.11 -8.89 -14.06
N GLU A 63 2.25 -9.58 -13.31
CA GLU A 63 1.86 -10.97 -13.60
C GLU A 63 1.28 -11.11 -15.01
N LEU A 64 0.60 -10.08 -15.54
CA LEU A 64 0.04 -10.01 -16.89
C LEU A 64 1.11 -10.05 -18.00
N LEU A 65 2.37 -9.75 -17.66
CA LEU A 65 3.48 -9.86 -18.62
C LEU A 65 3.71 -11.30 -19.07
N SER A 66 3.23 -12.30 -18.33
CA SER A 66 3.26 -13.70 -18.76
C SER A 66 2.47 -13.96 -20.05
N LEU A 67 1.50 -13.10 -20.38
CA LEU A 67 0.63 -13.25 -21.57
C LEU A 67 1.31 -12.84 -22.88
N ILE A 68 2.47 -12.23 -22.81
CA ILE A 68 3.18 -11.69 -23.96
C ILE A 68 4.58 -12.26 -24.06
N GLY A 69 5.16 -12.19 -25.27
CA GLY A 69 6.56 -12.52 -25.48
C GLY A 69 7.48 -11.56 -24.74
N ASP A 70 8.72 -11.98 -24.52
CA ASP A 70 9.75 -11.10 -23.94
C ASP A 70 10.08 -9.96 -24.91
N GLY A 71 10.57 -8.86 -24.37
CA GLY A 71 10.87 -7.66 -25.15
C GLY A 71 11.70 -6.64 -24.36
N PRO A 72 11.94 -5.47 -24.94
CA PRO A 72 12.66 -4.40 -24.26
C PRO A 72 11.82 -3.83 -23.10
N GLU A 73 12.50 -3.41 -22.04
CA GLU A 73 11.85 -2.88 -20.81
C GLU A 73 10.92 -1.68 -21.09
N GLU A 74 11.22 -0.88 -22.10
CA GLU A 74 10.40 0.26 -22.52
C GLU A 74 9.00 -0.14 -23.01
N ALA A 75 8.81 -1.40 -23.44
CA ALA A 75 7.53 -1.90 -23.91
C ALA A 75 6.58 -2.29 -22.77
N VAL A 76 7.08 -2.53 -21.55
CA VAL A 76 6.30 -2.99 -20.39
C VAL A 76 5.08 -2.11 -20.14
N VAL A 77 5.27 -0.80 -20.11
CA VAL A 77 4.20 0.17 -19.83
C VAL A 77 3.06 0.05 -20.85
N GLY A 78 3.39 -0.05 -22.12
CA GLY A 78 2.40 -0.22 -23.20
C GLY A 78 1.58 -1.50 -23.09
N HIS A 79 2.18 -2.55 -22.54
CA HIS A 79 1.49 -3.84 -22.32
C HIS A 79 0.59 -3.82 -21.10
N LEU A 80 0.95 -3.09 -20.04
CA LEU A 80 0.21 -3.09 -18.79
C LEU A 80 -0.92 -2.06 -18.72
N LEU A 81 -0.75 -0.89 -19.33
CA LEU A 81 -1.74 0.18 -19.31
C LEU A 81 -3.16 -0.23 -19.76
N PRO A 82 -3.36 -1.07 -20.78
CA PRO A 82 -4.70 -1.45 -21.23
C PRO A 82 -5.57 -2.15 -20.17
N PHE A 83 -4.97 -2.67 -19.11
CA PHE A 83 -5.69 -3.40 -18.06
C PHE A 83 -6.14 -2.51 -16.90
N CYS A 84 -5.73 -1.24 -16.84
CA CYS A 84 -5.95 -0.39 -15.67
C CYS A 84 -7.43 -0.25 -15.27
N ASP A 85 -8.32 -0.03 -16.26
CA ASP A 85 -9.74 0.16 -15.99
C ASP A 85 -10.43 -1.16 -15.57
N GLN A 86 -9.98 -2.30 -16.09
CA GLN A 86 -10.46 -3.62 -15.69
C GLN A 86 -10.04 -3.96 -14.26
N ILE A 87 -8.80 -3.60 -13.87
CA ILE A 87 -8.30 -3.77 -12.51
C ILE A 87 -9.12 -2.92 -11.54
N ASP A 88 -9.34 -1.64 -11.85
CA ASP A 88 -10.13 -0.74 -11.02
C ASP A 88 -11.58 -1.23 -10.87
N LEU A 89 -12.19 -1.66 -11.98
CA LEU A 89 -13.55 -2.20 -11.95
C LEU A 89 -13.62 -3.43 -11.03
N ARG A 90 -12.67 -4.35 -11.15
CA ARG A 90 -12.65 -5.56 -10.31
C ARG A 90 -12.43 -5.27 -8.84
N LEU A 91 -11.55 -4.33 -8.51
CA LEU A 91 -11.34 -3.87 -7.12
C LEU A 91 -12.61 -3.25 -6.53
N LYS A 92 -13.28 -2.40 -7.32
CA LYS A 92 -14.56 -1.79 -6.95
C LYS A 92 -15.65 -2.85 -6.68
N GLU A 93 -15.80 -3.81 -7.58
CA GLU A 93 -16.77 -4.89 -7.44
C GLU A 93 -16.52 -5.71 -6.17
N LEU A 94 -15.28 -6.15 -5.95
CA LEU A 94 -14.91 -6.93 -4.77
C LEU A 94 -15.11 -6.13 -3.46
N ALA A 95 -14.76 -4.85 -3.45
CA ALA A 95 -14.97 -4.00 -2.27
C ALA A 95 -16.45 -3.89 -1.92
N SER A 96 -17.32 -3.69 -2.93
CA SER A 96 -18.77 -3.60 -2.73
C SER A 96 -19.41 -4.95 -2.40
N GLU A 97 -19.03 -6.02 -3.11
CA GLU A 97 -19.54 -7.38 -2.89
C GLU A 97 -19.29 -7.87 -1.46
N LEU A 98 -18.09 -7.63 -0.95
CA LEU A 98 -17.63 -8.16 0.34
C LEU A 98 -17.82 -7.17 1.49
N GLY A 99 -18.18 -5.92 1.21
CA GLY A 99 -18.29 -4.86 2.22
C GLY A 99 -16.96 -4.58 2.92
N VAL A 100 -15.87 -4.47 2.15
CA VAL A 100 -14.50 -4.27 2.64
C VAL A 100 -13.83 -3.07 1.99
N TRP A 101 -12.85 -2.46 2.68
CA TRP A 101 -11.92 -1.51 2.08
C TRP A 101 -10.79 -2.28 1.40
N ILE A 102 -10.46 -1.94 0.17
CA ILE A 102 -9.32 -2.52 -0.54
C ILE A 102 -8.34 -1.42 -0.93
N ILE A 103 -7.15 -1.46 -0.37
CA ILE A 103 -6.00 -0.77 -0.93
C ILE A 103 -5.47 -1.68 -2.03
N GLY A 104 -5.85 -1.41 -3.27
CA GLY A 104 -5.62 -2.26 -4.44
C GLY A 104 -4.17 -2.26 -4.90
N GLY A 105 -3.22 -2.18 -3.97
CA GLY A 105 -1.81 -2.09 -4.31
C GLY A 105 -1.54 -0.85 -5.15
N SER A 106 -0.70 -1.01 -6.16
CA SER A 106 -0.61 -0.01 -7.22
C SER A 106 -0.49 -0.64 -8.60
N HIS A 107 -0.87 0.13 -9.60
CA HIS A 107 -0.75 -0.25 -11.01
C HIS A 107 -0.56 0.99 -11.89
N LEU A 108 -0.22 0.77 -13.15
CA LEU A 108 0.00 1.85 -14.10
C LEU A 108 -1.33 2.40 -14.60
N ARG A 109 -1.46 3.72 -14.63
CA ARG A 109 -2.62 4.42 -15.19
C ARG A 109 -2.18 5.55 -16.14
N PRO A 110 -2.99 5.88 -17.14
CA PRO A 110 -2.72 7.03 -17.99
C PRO A 110 -2.93 8.33 -17.20
N SER A 111 -2.17 9.38 -17.55
CA SER A 111 -2.43 10.75 -17.13
C SER A 111 -2.13 11.72 -18.27
N PRO A 112 -2.55 12.99 -18.19
CA PRO A 112 -2.25 13.98 -19.23
C PRO A 112 -0.75 14.20 -19.47
N ALA A 113 0.09 13.93 -18.45
CA ALA A 113 1.55 14.08 -18.54
C ALA A 113 2.26 12.78 -18.97
N GLY A 114 1.53 11.69 -19.16
CA GLY A 114 2.06 10.36 -19.45
C GLY A 114 1.62 9.32 -18.39
N PRO A 115 2.06 8.06 -18.51
CA PRO A 115 1.71 7.01 -17.56
C PRO A 115 2.27 7.29 -16.17
N ILE A 116 1.54 6.94 -15.13
CA ILE A 116 1.90 7.08 -13.71
C ILE A 116 1.68 5.78 -12.96
N ASN A 117 2.43 5.56 -11.87
CA ASN A 117 2.17 4.50 -10.91
C ASN A 117 1.20 5.03 -9.84
N VAL A 118 0.08 4.34 -9.61
CA VAL A 118 -1.03 4.83 -8.76
C VAL A 118 -1.56 3.70 -7.88
N ALA A 119 -1.66 3.95 -6.60
CA ALA A 119 -2.44 3.09 -5.72
C ALA A 119 -3.93 3.42 -5.87
N THR A 120 -4.73 2.39 -6.15
CA THR A 120 -6.20 2.50 -6.20
C THR A 120 -6.79 2.05 -4.87
N ILE A 121 -7.68 2.86 -4.33
CA ILE A 121 -8.35 2.60 -3.06
C ILE A 121 -9.84 2.43 -3.35
N ALA A 122 -10.36 1.23 -3.14
CA ALA A 122 -11.77 0.91 -3.33
C ALA A 122 -12.50 0.88 -1.98
N TRP A 123 -13.57 1.64 -1.88
CA TRP A 123 -14.45 1.72 -0.70
C TRP A 123 -15.58 0.69 -0.78
N PRO A 124 -16.13 0.25 0.35
CA PRO A 124 -17.33 -0.62 0.37
C PRO A 124 -18.54 -0.02 -0.37
N SER A 125 -18.60 1.31 -0.47
CA SER A 125 -19.64 2.02 -1.25
C SER A 125 -19.50 1.87 -2.78
N GLY A 126 -18.36 1.35 -3.24
CA GLY A 126 -17.99 1.30 -4.66
C GLY A 126 -17.29 2.57 -5.15
N ASP A 127 -16.99 3.51 -4.28
CA ASP A 127 -16.19 4.66 -4.64
C ASP A 127 -14.71 4.29 -4.80
N LEU A 128 -14.05 4.92 -5.78
CA LEU A 128 -12.61 4.77 -6.02
C LEU A 128 -11.88 6.07 -5.73
N PHE A 129 -10.75 5.94 -5.05
CA PHE A 129 -9.80 7.02 -4.80
C PHE A 129 -8.42 6.60 -5.29
N TYR A 130 -7.54 7.57 -5.51
CA TYR A 130 -6.24 7.33 -6.11
C TYR A 130 -5.14 8.07 -5.35
N GLN A 131 -4.07 7.35 -4.98
CA GLN A 131 -2.85 7.93 -4.47
C GLN A 131 -1.72 7.69 -5.46
N PRO A 132 -1.26 8.72 -6.17
CA PRO A 132 -0.09 8.57 -7.05
C PRO A 132 1.17 8.33 -6.24
N LYS A 133 2.09 7.52 -6.77
CA LYS A 133 3.45 7.41 -6.25
C LYS A 133 4.19 8.71 -6.48
N ASN A 134 4.76 9.27 -5.42
CA ASN A 134 5.43 10.57 -5.47
C ASN A 134 6.88 10.44 -5.91
N CYS A 135 7.58 9.46 -5.36
CA CYS A 135 9.02 9.25 -5.57
C CYS A 135 9.23 8.09 -6.53
N ARG A 136 9.49 8.40 -7.80
CA ARG A 136 9.84 7.37 -8.79
C ARG A 136 11.24 6.84 -8.55
N THR A 137 11.41 5.52 -8.61
CA THR A 137 12.74 4.88 -8.68
C THR A 137 13.43 5.25 -10.00
N MET A 138 14.72 4.96 -10.12
CA MET A 138 15.44 5.17 -11.39
C MET A 138 14.80 4.39 -12.52
N TRP A 139 14.38 3.18 -12.24
CA TRP A 139 13.75 2.27 -13.18
C TRP A 139 12.38 2.78 -13.70
N GLU A 140 11.57 3.39 -12.85
CA GLU A 140 10.33 4.06 -13.25
C GLU A 140 10.57 5.33 -14.06
N ARG A 141 11.73 6.00 -13.89
CA ARG A 141 12.15 7.15 -14.71
C ARG A 141 12.68 6.72 -16.07
N GLU A 142 13.49 5.69 -16.07
CA GLU A 142 14.17 5.11 -17.23
C GLU A 142 14.34 3.60 -16.99
N PRO A 143 13.83 2.70 -17.77
CA PRO A 143 13.25 2.80 -19.12
C PRO A 143 11.73 3.03 -19.18
N TRP A 144 10.99 2.95 -18.08
CA TRP A 144 9.51 3.03 -18.10
C TRP A 144 8.96 4.43 -18.41
N ARG A 145 9.75 5.47 -18.21
CA ARG A 145 9.40 6.87 -18.50
C ARG A 145 8.07 7.30 -17.88
N LEU A 146 7.78 6.84 -16.67
CA LEU A 146 6.57 7.26 -15.97
C LEU A 146 6.62 8.77 -15.71
N ALA A 147 5.48 9.42 -15.86
CA ALA A 147 5.36 10.85 -15.60
C ALA A 147 5.48 11.14 -14.08
N PRO A 148 6.06 12.29 -13.71
CA PRO A 148 6.04 12.72 -12.32
C PRO A 148 4.60 13.08 -11.91
N LYS A 149 4.22 12.64 -10.73
CA LYS A 149 2.98 13.06 -10.09
C LYS A 149 3.26 13.18 -8.60
N THR A 150 2.94 14.31 -8.02
CA THR A 150 3.17 14.59 -6.60
C THR A 150 1.88 14.97 -5.91
N GLY A 151 1.84 14.79 -4.60
CA GLY A 151 0.72 15.12 -3.75
C GLY A 151 0.26 13.93 -2.90
N LEU A 152 -0.25 14.24 -1.74
CA LEU A 152 -0.85 13.26 -0.83
C LEU A 152 -2.36 13.40 -0.92
N THR A 153 -3.04 12.28 -1.15
CA THR A 153 -4.49 12.25 -1.22
C THR A 153 -5.05 12.19 0.20
N SER A 154 -5.91 13.13 0.53
CA SER A 154 -6.73 13.06 1.74
C SER A 154 -7.94 12.21 1.45
N PHE A 155 -8.04 11.06 2.12
CA PHE A 155 -9.20 10.20 2.03
C PHE A 155 -10.32 10.71 2.95
N PRO A 156 -11.60 10.34 2.67
CA PRO A 156 -12.73 10.72 3.51
C PRO A 156 -12.55 10.31 4.97
N ASP A 157 -12.00 9.10 5.21
CA ASP A 157 -11.50 8.73 6.52
C ASP A 157 -10.02 9.11 6.63
N ARG A 158 -9.75 10.19 7.35
CA ARG A 158 -8.39 10.73 7.55
C ARG A 158 -7.46 9.80 8.30
N LYS A 159 -7.99 8.76 8.96
CA LYS A 159 -7.16 7.75 9.64
C LYS A 159 -6.35 6.91 8.68
N LEU A 160 -6.77 6.82 7.41
CA LEU A 160 -6.09 6.05 6.39
C LEU A 160 -5.15 6.95 5.58
N GLY A 161 -3.92 6.47 5.37
CA GLY A 161 -2.93 7.05 4.44
C GLY A 161 -2.30 5.97 3.57
N VAL A 162 -1.81 6.35 2.40
CA VAL A 162 -1.12 5.44 1.48
C VAL A 162 0.16 6.08 0.98
N LEU A 163 1.28 5.35 1.06
CA LEU A 163 2.56 5.69 0.43
C LEU A 163 3.04 4.45 -0.35
N VAL A 164 3.46 4.64 -1.60
CA VAL A 164 3.83 3.50 -2.45
C VAL A 164 5.33 3.24 -2.34
N CYS A 165 5.70 2.09 -1.74
CA CYS A 165 7.06 1.54 -1.71
C CYS A 165 8.13 2.61 -1.34
N TYR A 166 8.90 3.07 -2.34
CA TYR A 166 9.97 4.05 -2.19
C TYR A 166 9.52 5.36 -1.51
N ASP A 167 8.25 5.77 -1.65
CA ASP A 167 7.70 6.92 -0.92
C ASP A 167 7.87 6.79 0.60
N SER A 168 7.80 5.57 1.13
CA SER A 168 7.92 5.31 2.57
C SER A 168 9.33 5.53 3.11
N GLU A 169 10.35 5.56 2.25
CA GLU A 169 11.73 5.82 2.66
C GLU A 169 11.95 7.31 3.02
N PHE A 170 11.02 8.19 2.64
CA PHE A 170 11.04 9.63 2.96
C PHE A 170 10.12 9.93 4.15
N PRO A 171 10.68 10.43 5.28
CA PRO A 171 9.89 10.67 6.50
C PRO A 171 8.81 11.75 6.33
N GLU A 172 9.03 12.68 5.41
CA GLU A 172 8.17 13.86 5.22
C GLU A 172 6.75 13.47 4.83
N GLY A 173 6.59 12.48 3.93
CA GLY A 173 5.28 12.03 3.47
C GLY A 173 4.44 11.41 4.58
N ALA A 174 5.03 10.50 5.36
CA ALA A 174 4.37 9.87 6.49
C ALA A 174 4.05 10.88 7.60
N ARG A 175 4.97 11.82 7.87
CA ARG A 175 4.78 12.91 8.84
C ARG A 175 3.60 13.79 8.44
N ALA A 176 3.54 14.23 7.19
CA ALA A 176 2.46 15.06 6.67
C ALA A 176 1.10 14.34 6.77
N LEU A 177 1.03 13.06 6.42
CA LEU A 177 -0.18 12.25 6.57
C LEU A 177 -0.60 12.11 8.05
N ALA A 178 0.35 11.82 8.94
CA ALA A 178 0.06 11.69 10.38
C ALA A 178 -0.45 13.01 10.98
N GLU A 179 0.14 14.16 10.61
CA GLU A 179 -0.33 15.49 11.01
C GLU A 179 -1.72 15.81 10.47
N HIS A 180 -2.10 15.18 9.35
CA HIS A 180 -3.45 15.28 8.78
C HIS A 180 -4.46 14.30 9.39
N GLY A 181 -4.02 13.45 10.33
CA GLY A 181 -4.86 12.53 11.09
C GLY A 181 -4.70 11.05 10.76
N THR A 182 -3.74 10.68 9.90
CA THR A 182 -3.48 9.26 9.60
C THR A 182 -3.03 8.50 10.84
N GLU A 183 -3.69 7.39 11.12
CA GLU A 183 -3.41 6.44 12.19
C GLU A 183 -3.04 5.05 11.63
N LEU A 184 -3.33 4.80 10.35
CA LEU A 184 -2.98 3.60 9.60
C LEU A 184 -2.36 3.99 8.26
N LEU A 185 -1.10 3.68 8.07
CA LEU A 185 -0.38 3.87 6.82
C LEU A 185 -0.26 2.55 6.06
N CYS A 186 -0.78 2.51 4.83
CA CYS A 186 -0.61 1.37 3.92
C CYS A 186 0.55 1.63 2.96
N VAL A 187 1.45 0.65 2.84
CA VAL A 187 2.65 0.73 2.01
C VAL A 187 2.71 -0.46 1.06
N PRO A 188 1.97 -0.40 -0.07
CA PRO A 188 2.14 -1.34 -1.16
C PRO A 188 3.59 -1.30 -1.68
N SER A 189 4.26 -2.47 -1.79
CA SER A 189 5.67 -2.50 -2.19
C SER A 189 5.99 -3.60 -3.19
N TYR A 190 6.96 -3.30 -4.06
CA TYR A 190 7.69 -4.25 -4.88
C TYR A 190 9.19 -3.97 -4.74
N CYS A 191 9.93 -4.93 -4.24
CA CYS A 191 11.37 -4.87 -4.04
C CYS A 191 12.02 -6.06 -4.72
N GLU A 192 13.08 -5.83 -5.48
CA GLU A 192 13.77 -6.85 -6.29
C GLU A 192 14.90 -7.55 -5.52
N SER A 193 15.19 -7.11 -4.30
CA SER A 193 16.31 -7.62 -3.53
C SER A 193 16.03 -7.55 -2.02
N GLN A 194 16.77 -8.34 -1.26
CA GLN A 194 16.77 -8.25 0.19
C GLN A 194 17.11 -6.85 0.70
N HIS A 195 18.08 -6.15 0.08
CA HIS A 195 18.42 -4.78 0.47
C HIS A 195 17.24 -3.82 0.26
N GLY A 196 16.55 -3.90 -0.88
CA GLY A 196 15.37 -3.08 -1.15
C GLY A 196 14.27 -3.34 -0.15
N TYR A 197 13.94 -4.61 0.10
CA TYR A 197 12.95 -5.02 1.07
C TYR A 197 13.30 -4.52 2.49
N GLN A 198 14.57 -4.66 2.91
CA GLN A 198 15.02 -4.18 4.23
C GLN A 198 14.90 -2.67 4.36
N ARG A 199 15.29 -1.87 3.33
CA ARG A 199 15.14 -0.40 3.37
C ARG A 199 13.69 -0.01 3.57
N VAL A 200 12.77 -0.55 2.76
CA VAL A 200 11.33 -0.29 2.89
C VAL A 200 10.82 -0.76 4.25
N GLY A 201 11.22 -1.97 4.69
CA GLY A 201 10.77 -2.54 5.95
C GLY A 201 11.23 -1.73 7.17
N TRP A 202 12.50 -1.33 7.21
CA TRP A 202 13.02 -0.47 8.28
C TRP A 202 12.41 0.92 8.25
N SER A 203 12.17 1.46 7.05
CA SER A 203 11.45 2.73 6.91
C SER A 203 10.03 2.61 7.44
N CYS A 204 9.29 1.56 7.11
CA CYS A 204 7.95 1.30 7.64
C CYS A 204 7.95 1.24 9.18
N GLN A 205 8.94 0.56 9.79
CA GLN A 205 9.08 0.53 11.24
C GLN A 205 9.39 1.93 11.81
N ALA A 206 10.28 2.69 11.17
CA ALA A 206 10.56 4.06 11.57
C ALA A 206 9.31 4.95 11.50
N ARG A 207 8.50 4.84 10.41
CA ARG A 207 7.21 5.57 10.28
C ARG A 207 6.25 5.22 11.39
N ALA A 208 6.17 3.93 11.77
CA ALA A 208 5.33 3.49 12.89
C ALA A 208 5.79 4.08 14.22
N ILE A 209 7.10 4.10 14.48
CA ILE A 209 7.69 4.60 15.73
C ILE A 209 7.55 6.11 15.85
N GLU A 210 8.03 6.87 14.85
CA GLU A 210 8.14 8.33 14.94
C GLU A 210 6.82 9.08 14.86
N ASN A 211 5.78 8.44 14.28
CA ASN A 211 4.43 8.99 14.17
C ASN A 211 3.43 8.32 15.12
N GLU A 212 3.85 7.28 15.81
CA GLU A 212 3.00 6.43 16.67
C GLU A 212 1.70 6.04 15.95
N ILE A 213 1.86 5.39 14.78
CA ILE A 213 0.77 4.90 13.90
C ILE A 213 0.96 3.42 13.56
N PHE A 214 -0.10 2.76 13.11
CA PHE A 214 0.03 1.44 12.48
C PHE A 214 0.55 1.57 11.05
N VAL A 215 1.31 0.55 10.59
CA VAL A 215 1.74 0.46 9.19
C VAL A 215 1.47 -0.94 8.67
N VAL A 216 0.91 -1.04 7.46
CA VAL A 216 0.77 -2.28 6.70
C VAL A 216 1.69 -2.20 5.49
N GLN A 217 2.79 -2.95 5.54
CA GLN A 217 3.66 -3.14 4.39
C GLN A 217 3.26 -4.43 3.66
N THR A 218 3.14 -4.38 2.34
CA THR A 218 2.87 -5.57 1.51
C THR A 218 3.99 -5.77 0.50
N SER A 219 4.10 -6.98 -0.06
CA SER A 219 5.19 -7.33 -0.96
C SER A 219 4.70 -8.11 -2.17
N LEU A 220 5.18 -7.73 -3.35
CA LEU A 220 5.18 -8.58 -4.52
C LEU A 220 6.34 -9.56 -4.39
N VAL A 221 6.10 -10.85 -4.61
CA VAL A 221 7.12 -11.91 -4.44
C VAL A 221 7.11 -12.88 -5.63
N GLY A 222 8.21 -13.56 -5.84
CA GLY A 222 8.36 -14.54 -6.92
C GLY A 222 9.00 -13.99 -8.18
N PRO A 223 9.38 -14.88 -9.11
CA PRO A 223 10.11 -14.51 -10.33
C PRO A 223 9.20 -13.78 -11.33
N ILE A 224 9.74 -12.73 -11.93
CA ILE A 224 9.17 -12.07 -13.09
C ILE A 224 10.16 -12.32 -14.24
N GLU A 225 10.00 -13.43 -14.93
CA GLU A 225 10.95 -13.90 -15.94
C GLU A 225 10.80 -13.19 -17.30
N ARG A 226 10.43 -11.91 -17.29
CA ARG A 226 10.14 -11.13 -18.48
C ARG A 226 10.71 -9.72 -18.37
N PHE A 227 11.12 -9.16 -19.49
CA PHE A 227 11.54 -7.76 -19.62
C PHE A 227 12.65 -7.34 -18.63
N SER A 228 13.54 -8.24 -18.27
CA SER A 228 14.61 -8.02 -17.28
C SER A 228 14.10 -7.54 -15.90
N LEU A 229 12.82 -7.75 -15.60
CA LEU A 229 12.27 -7.45 -14.28
C LEU A 229 12.83 -8.42 -13.25
N GLY A 230 13.28 -7.88 -12.11
CA GLY A 230 13.86 -8.68 -11.04
C GLY A 230 12.81 -9.52 -10.29
N THR A 231 13.31 -10.56 -9.60
CA THR A 231 12.48 -11.38 -8.72
C THR A 231 11.95 -10.56 -7.57
N GLY A 232 10.63 -10.58 -7.34
CA GLY A 232 10.04 -9.96 -6.16
C GLY A 232 10.54 -10.62 -4.88
N TYR A 233 11.00 -9.80 -3.92
CA TYR A 233 11.57 -10.26 -2.65
C TYR A 233 10.86 -9.56 -1.49
N GLY A 234 10.38 -10.33 -0.51
CA GLY A 234 9.82 -9.78 0.72
C GLY A 234 8.77 -10.63 1.40
N ARG A 235 8.05 -10.01 2.30
CA ARG A 235 6.86 -10.50 3.00
C ARG A 235 5.97 -9.33 3.36
N SER A 236 4.71 -9.59 3.62
CA SER A 236 3.81 -8.59 4.18
C SER A 236 3.88 -8.57 5.68
N SER A 237 3.78 -7.37 6.27
CA SER A 237 3.89 -7.15 7.71
C SER A 237 2.87 -6.12 8.18
N ILE A 238 2.25 -6.38 9.33
CA ILE A 238 1.41 -5.43 10.05
C ILE A 238 2.20 -4.98 11.27
N ILE A 239 2.48 -3.69 11.35
CA ILE A 239 3.45 -3.08 12.26
C ILE A 239 2.71 -2.11 13.17
N ALA A 240 3.00 -2.17 14.47
CA ALA A 240 2.55 -1.21 15.48
C ALA A 240 3.72 -0.32 15.91
N PRO A 241 3.49 0.76 16.66
CA PRO A 241 4.55 1.47 17.37
C PRO A 241 5.32 0.52 18.31
N SER A 242 6.66 0.68 18.39
CA SER A 242 7.50 -0.10 19.31
C SER A 242 7.38 0.42 20.75
N LYS A 243 6.21 0.24 21.35
CA LYS A 243 5.86 0.76 22.69
C LYS A 243 4.61 0.05 23.23
N ALA A 244 4.50 -0.08 24.55
CA ALA A 244 3.29 -0.59 25.17
C ALA A 244 2.05 0.22 24.76
N PRO A 245 0.88 -0.41 24.55
CA PRO A 245 0.55 -1.80 24.89
C PRO A 245 0.86 -2.83 23.77
N PHE A 246 1.61 -2.45 22.73
CA PHE A 246 1.91 -3.34 21.60
C PHE A 246 3.02 -4.34 21.94
N PRO A 247 3.17 -5.45 21.17
CA PRO A 247 4.23 -6.42 21.38
C PRO A 247 5.65 -5.82 21.31
N ASP A 248 6.60 -6.37 22.04
CA ASP A 248 7.99 -5.90 22.06
C ASP A 248 8.64 -5.90 20.66
N SER A 249 8.24 -6.83 19.78
CA SER A 249 8.68 -6.86 18.38
C SER A 249 8.08 -5.75 17.52
N ALA A 250 7.05 -5.08 17.99
CA ALA A 250 6.20 -4.15 17.23
C ALA A 250 5.53 -4.78 15.98
N ILE A 251 5.67 -6.08 15.78
CA ILE A 251 5.08 -6.81 14.65
C ILE A 251 3.82 -7.54 15.13
N LEU A 252 2.67 -7.17 14.59
CA LEU A 252 1.40 -7.81 14.92
C LEU A 252 1.18 -9.09 14.10
N ALA A 253 1.58 -9.09 12.83
CA ALA A 253 1.55 -10.26 11.96
C ALA A 253 2.54 -10.13 10.81
N GLN A 254 3.01 -11.25 10.30
CA GLN A 254 3.83 -11.34 9.08
C GLN A 254 3.46 -12.58 8.27
N SER A 255 3.53 -12.49 6.95
CA SER A 255 3.50 -13.67 6.06
C SER A 255 4.88 -14.36 6.02
N ALA A 256 4.96 -15.51 5.37
CA ALA A 256 6.25 -16.16 5.10
C ALA A 256 7.09 -15.34 4.11
N LEU A 257 8.42 -15.37 4.27
CA LEU A 257 9.34 -14.66 3.39
C LEU A 257 9.36 -15.30 1.99
N ASN A 258 9.22 -14.49 0.95
CA ASN A 258 9.26 -14.90 -0.46
C ASN A 258 8.22 -15.96 -0.85
N VAL A 259 7.12 -16.01 -0.11
CA VAL A 259 6.00 -16.94 -0.36
C VAL A 259 4.70 -16.14 -0.42
N GLU A 260 3.84 -16.49 -1.37
CA GLU A 260 2.47 -15.98 -1.38
C GLU A 260 1.77 -16.29 -0.08
N GLY A 261 1.04 -15.30 0.45
CA GLY A 261 0.33 -15.47 1.70
C GLY A 261 -0.30 -14.20 2.21
N ILE A 262 -1.03 -14.34 3.29
CA ILE A 262 -1.79 -13.25 3.90
C ILE A 262 -1.36 -13.12 5.36
N ALA A 263 -0.88 -11.94 5.74
CA ALA A 263 -0.68 -11.58 7.15
C ALA A 263 -1.96 -10.90 7.65
N VAL A 264 -2.55 -11.38 8.75
CA VAL A 264 -3.79 -10.82 9.30
C VAL A 264 -3.60 -10.48 10.77
N ALA A 265 -4.01 -9.27 11.16
CA ALA A 265 -4.06 -8.85 12.56
C ALA A 265 -5.27 -7.95 12.83
N GLU A 266 -5.73 -7.92 14.06
CA GLU A 266 -6.63 -6.89 14.56
C GLU A 266 -5.80 -5.69 15.02
N ILE A 267 -6.16 -4.48 14.58
CA ILE A 267 -5.64 -3.22 15.08
C ILE A 267 -6.71 -2.50 15.88
N ASP A 268 -6.29 -1.86 16.97
CA ASP A 268 -7.17 -1.07 17.84
C ASP A 268 -6.68 0.39 17.88
N PHE A 269 -7.40 1.28 17.22
CA PHE A 269 -7.04 2.69 17.18
C PHE A 269 -7.10 3.36 18.55
N SER A 270 -7.88 2.84 19.51
CA SER A 270 -7.90 3.37 20.86
C SER A 270 -6.58 3.09 21.62
N ALA A 271 -5.90 2.01 21.25
CA ALA A 271 -4.59 1.66 21.81
C ALA A 271 -3.49 2.66 21.39
N LEU A 272 -3.63 3.34 20.25
CA LEU A 272 -2.69 4.42 19.87
C LEU A 272 -2.80 5.62 20.82
N ALA A 273 -3.99 5.98 21.26
CA ALA A 273 -4.17 7.06 22.23
C ALA A 273 -3.46 6.72 23.56
N THR A 274 -3.60 5.48 24.04
CA THR A 274 -2.88 4.99 25.22
C THR A 274 -1.37 5.00 24.99
N CYS A 275 -0.90 4.51 23.84
CA CYS A 275 0.50 4.52 23.44
C CYS A 275 1.08 5.94 23.48
N ARG A 276 0.40 6.91 22.85
CA ARG A 276 0.82 8.32 22.79
C ARG A 276 0.85 9.00 24.15
N ALA A 277 -0.03 8.61 25.07
CA ALA A 277 -0.14 9.19 26.42
C ALA A 277 0.86 8.58 27.42
N SER A 278 1.43 7.40 27.15
CA SER A 278 2.24 6.62 28.09
C SER A 278 3.72 6.66 27.77
N GLY A 279 4.55 6.24 28.74
CA GLY A 279 6.00 6.03 28.61
C GLY A 279 6.84 7.31 28.61
N ASP A 280 8.16 7.11 28.71
CA ASP A 280 9.14 8.19 28.83
C ASP A 280 9.50 8.83 27.46
N ALA A 281 9.40 8.04 26.38
CA ALA A 281 9.62 8.53 25.03
C ALA A 281 8.27 8.66 24.28
N ARG A 282 7.99 9.85 23.77
CA ARG A 282 6.72 10.18 23.11
C ARG A 282 6.99 10.90 21.79
N PRO A 283 7.56 10.22 20.81
CA PRO A 283 8.07 10.87 19.58
C PRO A 283 6.99 11.68 18.85
N TRP A 284 5.74 11.21 18.83
CA TRP A 284 4.64 11.98 18.25
C TRP A 284 4.33 13.24 19.04
N SER A 285 4.18 13.16 20.36
CA SER A 285 3.83 14.30 21.20
C SER A 285 4.96 15.33 21.29
N ASP A 286 6.21 14.86 21.32
CA ASP A 286 7.38 15.69 21.56
C ASP A 286 8.01 16.24 20.27
N ARG A 287 7.47 15.91 19.08
CA ARG A 287 8.04 16.28 17.78
C ARG A 287 8.25 17.79 17.55
N HIS A 288 7.53 18.64 18.27
CA HIS A 288 7.63 20.09 18.18
C HIS A 288 8.34 20.75 19.38
N THR A 289 8.85 19.95 20.33
CA THR A 289 9.48 20.49 21.55
C THR A 289 10.92 20.91 21.34
N SER A 290 11.55 20.47 20.24
CA SER A 290 12.96 20.78 19.94
C SER A 290 13.09 21.52 18.61
N GLU A 291 13.86 22.60 18.61
CA GLU A 291 14.32 23.25 17.38
C GLU A 291 15.67 22.64 16.96
N TRP A 292 15.67 21.92 15.85
CA TRP A 292 16.89 21.36 15.29
C TRP A 292 17.61 22.40 14.46
N ARG A 293 18.74 22.94 14.98
CA ARG A 293 19.58 23.90 14.24
C ARG A 293 20.97 23.32 14.02
N VAL A 294 21.44 23.41 12.78
CA VAL A 294 22.82 23.09 12.45
C VAL A 294 23.65 24.36 12.69
N SER A 295 24.57 24.33 13.66
CA SER A 295 25.55 25.41 13.88
C SER A 295 26.58 25.36 12.75
N LYS A 296 26.89 26.52 12.20
CA LYS A 296 27.98 26.69 11.24
C LYS A 296 29.32 26.76 11.94
#